data_640b8fd9bb30fedb1eb17dc5ffee6af4
#
_entry.id   640b8fd9bb30fedb1eb17dc5ffee6af4
#
_cell.length_a   1.000
_cell.length_b   1.000
_cell.length_c   1.000
_cell.angle_alpha   90.00
_cell.angle_beta   90.00
_cell.angle_gamma   90.00
#
_symmetry.space_group_name_H-M   'P 1'
#
loop_
_entity.id
_entity.type
_entity.pdbx_description
1 polymer ?
#
loop_
_entity_poly.entity_id
_entity_poly.type
_entity_poly.pdbx_seq_one_letter_code
_entity_poly.pdbx_strand_id
1 'polypeptide(L)'
;MAGDSSFTDRPTDEREQSRLEQAASSIAAALTRDRVWLGIALVVAAVVVGLYYRSHPYPAYGAGLYLSIAEEILAHGYRPPMRISGYTAEGVPFVYPPVGFYVTAVLLDVGVDPMTLTRFLPGVVSTVAVIPFYYLAREILGSTPRAGVTASIFAATPVVLQWHISAGGIVRSPAFLFTLTGLYCGIRLFRGNHRRWLAPAAILFGLTLLTHPTYTVFFGASYVLVWLFYDRSSTGLVAGAAVATGGLVIASPWIAYTVSTHGLEIFAGAAGTHGGLVQTRSPFRVLSELGRPIAAGRTMSLWYLLTLLGGGYLIARRRFFIPAWFLVSIVLLHERRFAFVPGTMAIGALMTAPRHLGADETYQYATRWLLRGVTAGLVVLLVAMGGFYAVGTPLHGGTSQPSFVDEEDATAMEWVDEELPADADFVVAGDAAEWFPYLSDRTILVGPWGVEWNSPAAYRHHLQTYRRLSHCHAETCLSKQLRRADVRPDYVYVPKGTYTVRGIETQQRPRMRRSLVRSDDYRLVYENRGVMIFRVR
;
A
#
# COMPACT_ATOMS: atom_id res chain seq x y z
N MET A 1 63.42 -26.53 -55.54
CA MET A 1 63.37 -26.47 -54.05
C MET A 1 62.11 -25.70 -53.67
N ALA A 2 61.04 -26.39 -53.39
CA ALA A 2 59.77 -25.85 -53.00
C ALA A 2 59.71 -25.99 -51.44
N GLY A 3 59.56 -24.89 -50.72
CA GLY A 3 59.33 -24.88 -49.26
C GLY A 3 57.85 -24.88 -49.02
N ASP A 4 57.36 -25.96 -48.42
CA ASP A 4 56.02 -26.17 -47.98
C ASP A 4 55.89 -25.53 -46.60
N SER A 5 55.09 -24.48 -46.45
CA SER A 5 54.74 -23.87 -45.16
C SER A 5 53.27 -24.13 -44.85
N SER A 6 52.95 -25.32 -44.36
CA SER A 6 51.67 -25.64 -43.76
C SER A 6 51.56 -24.97 -42.39
N PHE A 7 50.87 -23.84 -42.35
CA PHE A 7 50.48 -23.17 -41.12
C PHE A 7 49.27 -23.91 -40.51
N THR A 8 49.53 -24.82 -39.55
CA THR A 8 48.50 -25.48 -38.75
C THR A 8 48.13 -24.58 -37.57
N ASP A 9 47.13 -23.72 -37.80
CA ASP A 9 46.59 -22.89 -36.75
C ASP A 9 45.08 -23.16 -36.61
N ARG A 10 44.68 -24.25 -35.91
CA ARG A 10 43.30 -24.56 -35.59
C ARG A 10 43.07 -25.50 -34.38
N PRO A 11 43.60 -25.25 -33.18
CA PRO A 11 42.99 -25.84 -31.96
C PRO A 11 42.51 -24.85 -30.92
N THR A 12 42.76 -23.54 -31.05
CA THR A 12 42.38 -22.55 -30.08
C THR A 12 40.93 -22.09 -30.22
N ASP A 13 40.47 -21.94 -31.48
CA ASP A 13 39.15 -21.38 -31.80
C ASP A 13 38.01 -22.37 -31.43
N GLU A 14 38.17 -23.66 -31.66
CA GLU A 14 37.16 -24.68 -31.28
C GLU A 14 37.02 -24.87 -29.77
N ARG A 15 38.10 -24.70 -29.00
CA ARG A 15 38.04 -24.77 -27.54
C ARG A 15 37.40 -23.53 -26.94
N GLU A 16 37.60 -22.39 -27.54
CA GLU A 16 36.99 -21.13 -27.10
C GLU A 16 35.50 -21.10 -27.42
N GLN A 17 35.10 -21.53 -28.62
CA GLN A 17 33.68 -21.73 -28.97
C GLN A 17 32.98 -22.73 -28.08
N SER A 18 33.58 -23.88 -27.77
CA SER A 18 33.03 -24.88 -26.84
C SER A 18 32.84 -24.33 -25.44
N ARG A 19 33.78 -23.51 -24.94
CA ARG A 19 33.67 -22.84 -23.63
C ARG A 19 32.55 -21.78 -23.63
N LEU A 20 32.39 -21.00 -24.68
CA LEU A 20 31.31 -20.03 -24.83
C LEU A 20 29.94 -20.72 -24.92
N GLU A 21 29.82 -21.82 -25.63
CA GLU A 21 28.59 -22.61 -25.70
C GLU A 21 28.23 -23.24 -24.33
N GLN A 22 29.21 -23.78 -23.61
CA GLN A 22 29.02 -24.29 -22.27
C GLN A 22 28.64 -23.20 -21.26
N ALA A 23 29.26 -22.04 -21.36
CA ALA A 23 28.89 -20.89 -20.51
C ALA A 23 27.48 -20.40 -20.86
N ALA A 24 27.12 -20.30 -22.11
CA ALA A 24 25.78 -19.92 -22.57
C ALA A 24 24.71 -20.95 -22.11
N SER A 25 25.00 -22.23 -22.21
CA SER A 25 24.07 -23.28 -21.72
C SER A 25 23.91 -23.28 -20.19
N SER A 26 24.98 -23.04 -19.46
CA SER A 26 24.93 -22.94 -17.98
C SER A 26 24.19 -21.68 -17.52
N ILE A 27 24.37 -20.55 -18.21
CA ILE A 27 23.61 -19.31 -17.97
C ILE A 27 22.13 -19.52 -18.31
N ALA A 28 21.81 -20.16 -19.43
CA ALA A 28 20.44 -20.49 -19.80
C ALA A 28 19.77 -21.42 -18.78
N ALA A 29 20.49 -22.43 -18.29
CA ALA A 29 20.01 -23.32 -17.23
C ALA A 29 19.82 -22.58 -15.88
N ALA A 30 20.69 -21.62 -15.54
CA ALA A 30 20.52 -20.79 -14.36
C ALA A 30 19.30 -19.86 -14.47
N LEU A 31 19.07 -19.26 -15.63
CA LEU A 31 17.92 -18.38 -15.89
C LEU A 31 16.56 -19.11 -15.87
N THR A 32 16.54 -20.45 -15.93
CA THR A 32 15.31 -21.23 -15.74
C THR A 32 15.01 -21.53 -14.27
N ARG A 33 15.93 -21.26 -13.35
CA ARG A 33 15.76 -21.58 -11.90
C ARG A 33 14.93 -20.52 -11.21
N ASP A 34 13.88 -20.94 -10.50
CA ASP A 34 13.00 -20.04 -9.73
C ASP A 34 13.78 -19.17 -8.72
N ARG A 35 14.85 -19.69 -8.12
CA ARG A 35 15.68 -18.96 -7.13
C ARG A 35 16.33 -17.71 -7.70
N VAL A 36 16.79 -17.75 -8.97
CA VAL A 36 17.45 -16.61 -9.62
C VAL A 36 16.44 -15.49 -9.88
N TRP A 37 15.29 -15.82 -10.45
CA TRP A 37 14.27 -14.83 -10.76
C TRP A 37 13.59 -14.25 -9.53
N LEU A 38 13.35 -15.07 -8.51
CA LEU A 38 12.88 -14.60 -7.22
C LEU A 38 13.93 -13.69 -6.55
N GLY A 39 15.21 -14.07 -6.59
CA GLY A 39 16.30 -13.24 -6.09
C GLY A 39 16.37 -11.87 -6.76
N ILE A 40 16.23 -11.82 -8.10
CA ILE A 40 16.18 -10.54 -8.85
C ILE A 40 15.00 -9.68 -8.36
N ALA A 41 13.80 -10.27 -8.24
CA ALA A 41 12.62 -9.52 -7.78
C ALA A 41 12.76 -9.02 -6.33
N LEU A 42 13.36 -9.80 -5.44
CA LEU A 42 13.66 -9.38 -4.06
C LEU A 42 14.72 -8.28 -3.99
N VAL A 43 15.75 -8.33 -4.85
CA VAL A 43 16.74 -7.25 -4.95
C VAL A 43 16.07 -5.96 -5.43
N VAL A 44 15.19 -6.03 -6.45
CA VAL A 44 14.42 -4.86 -6.89
C VAL A 44 13.57 -4.31 -5.73
N ALA A 45 12.84 -5.16 -5.01
CA ALA A 45 12.06 -4.74 -3.86
C ALA A 45 12.92 -4.07 -2.78
N ALA A 46 14.04 -4.70 -2.40
CA ALA A 46 14.96 -4.18 -1.40
C ALA A 46 15.59 -2.84 -1.81
N VAL A 47 15.93 -2.67 -3.09
CA VAL A 47 16.45 -1.39 -3.61
C VAL A 47 15.38 -0.31 -3.54
N VAL A 48 14.16 -0.57 -3.99
CA VAL A 48 13.06 0.41 -3.97
C VAL A 48 12.70 0.80 -2.53
N VAL A 49 12.60 -0.17 -1.62
CA VAL A 49 12.33 0.08 -0.19
C VAL A 49 13.53 0.78 0.48
N GLY A 50 14.77 0.42 0.12
CA GLY A 50 15.98 1.10 0.60
C GLY A 50 16.04 2.57 0.17
N LEU A 51 15.63 2.89 -1.06
CA LEU A 51 15.49 4.27 -1.54
C LEU A 51 14.46 5.04 -0.72
N TYR A 52 13.32 4.42 -0.40
CA TYR A 52 12.31 5.01 0.49
C TYR A 52 12.90 5.32 1.88
N TYR A 53 13.58 4.36 2.52
CA TYR A 53 14.18 4.57 3.84
C TYR A 53 15.23 5.68 3.87
N ARG A 54 16.01 5.80 2.78
CA ARG A 54 17.02 6.84 2.67
C ARG A 54 16.41 8.24 2.53
N SER A 55 15.27 8.35 1.86
CA SER A 55 14.62 9.64 1.58
C SER A 55 13.61 10.07 2.64
N HIS A 56 13.19 9.15 3.52
CA HIS A 56 12.19 9.40 4.54
C HIS A 56 12.75 9.11 5.94
N PRO A 57 13.38 10.10 6.61
CA PRO A 57 13.81 9.96 8.00
C PRO A 57 12.60 9.73 8.92
N TYR A 58 11.47 10.35 8.62
CA TYR A 58 10.16 10.07 9.19
C TYR A 58 9.29 9.29 8.19
N PRO A 59 8.42 8.37 8.64
CA PRO A 59 7.62 7.56 7.74
C PRO A 59 6.61 8.42 6.97
N ALA A 60 6.34 8.05 5.72
CA ALA A 60 5.30 8.71 4.92
C ALA A 60 3.91 8.41 5.47
N TYR A 61 3.01 9.36 5.38
CA TYR A 61 1.65 9.32 5.93
C TYR A 61 1.62 9.17 7.46
N GLY A 62 0.50 8.73 8.04
CA GLY A 62 0.29 8.63 9.47
C GLY A 62 0.12 7.20 9.96
N ALA A 63 0.54 7.00 11.23
CA ALA A 63 0.26 5.82 12.04
C ALA A 63 0.08 6.16 13.53
N GLY A 64 -0.06 7.43 13.89
CA GLY A 64 -0.24 7.84 15.26
C GLY A 64 -1.41 7.11 15.94
N LEU A 65 -2.59 7.11 15.32
CA LEU A 65 -3.75 6.35 15.81
C LEU A 65 -3.43 4.85 15.98
N TYR A 66 -2.63 4.25 15.09
CA TYR A 66 -2.31 2.83 15.17
C TYR A 66 -1.37 2.51 16.32
N LEU A 67 -0.45 3.42 16.61
CA LEU A 67 0.45 3.31 17.76
C LEU A 67 -0.33 3.55 19.06
N SER A 68 -1.21 4.56 19.13
CA SER A 68 -2.08 4.77 20.29
C SER A 68 -2.96 3.55 20.58
N ILE A 69 -3.50 2.89 19.56
CA ILE A 69 -4.23 1.62 19.74
C ILE A 69 -3.31 0.54 20.36
N ALA A 70 -2.07 0.43 19.89
CA ALA A 70 -1.15 -0.58 20.41
C ALA A 70 -0.74 -0.29 21.88
N GLU A 71 -0.53 0.96 22.24
CA GLU A 71 -0.24 1.37 23.63
C GLU A 71 -1.43 1.18 24.55
N GLU A 72 -2.64 1.51 24.11
CA GLU A 72 -3.85 1.23 24.88
C GLU A 72 -4.04 -0.28 25.12
N ILE A 73 -3.69 -1.14 24.14
CA ILE A 73 -3.67 -2.60 24.34
C ILE A 73 -2.67 -2.98 25.43
N LEU A 74 -1.48 -2.39 25.45
CA LEU A 74 -0.46 -2.64 26.49
C LEU A 74 -0.93 -2.14 27.86
N ALA A 75 -1.45 -0.93 27.94
CA ALA A 75 -1.95 -0.34 29.17
C ALA A 75 -3.09 -1.16 29.80
N HIS A 76 -3.87 -1.86 28.97
CA HIS A 76 -4.93 -2.78 29.42
C HIS A 76 -4.46 -4.24 29.60
N GLY A 77 -3.14 -4.51 29.64
CA GLY A 77 -2.60 -5.86 29.82
C GLY A 77 -3.03 -6.82 28.72
N TYR A 78 -2.92 -6.39 27.47
CA TYR A 78 -3.32 -7.13 26.26
C TYR A 78 -4.83 -7.42 26.16
N ARG A 79 -5.67 -6.73 26.94
CA ARG A 79 -7.12 -6.77 26.71
C ARG A 79 -7.51 -5.70 25.71
N PRO A 80 -8.51 -5.95 24.83
CA PRO A 80 -8.94 -4.94 23.89
C PRO A 80 -9.56 -3.74 24.63
N PRO A 81 -9.06 -2.50 24.42
CA PRO A 81 -9.67 -1.31 24.99
C PRO A 81 -11.04 -1.05 24.34
N MET A 82 -11.95 -0.42 25.05
CA MET A 82 -13.25 -0.02 24.46
C MET A 82 -13.10 1.22 23.56
N ARG A 83 -12.27 2.17 23.97
CA ARG A 83 -12.03 3.43 23.26
C ARG A 83 -10.55 3.76 23.29
N ILE A 84 -10.13 4.53 22.30
CA ILE A 84 -8.79 5.08 22.17
C ILE A 84 -8.89 6.57 22.44
N SER A 85 -8.08 7.06 23.37
CA SER A 85 -8.01 8.47 23.77
C SER A 85 -7.33 9.35 22.70
N GLY A 86 -7.44 10.66 22.85
CA GLY A 86 -6.68 11.66 22.11
C GLY A 86 -7.24 12.06 20.74
N TYR A 87 -8.10 11.27 20.06
CA TYR A 87 -8.58 11.58 18.70
C TYR A 87 -9.94 12.27 18.60
N THR A 88 -10.59 12.50 19.67
CA THR A 88 -11.71 13.44 19.92
C THR A 88 -11.81 13.66 21.41
N ALA A 89 -12.57 14.65 21.88
CA ALA A 89 -12.83 14.84 23.32
C ALA A 89 -13.33 13.57 24.02
N GLU A 90 -14.08 12.74 23.31
CA GLU A 90 -14.66 11.49 23.85
C GLU A 90 -13.83 10.24 23.49
N GLY A 91 -12.72 10.39 22.76
CA GLY A 91 -11.97 9.29 22.16
C GLY A 91 -12.73 8.63 21.00
N VAL A 92 -12.14 7.60 20.40
CA VAL A 92 -12.73 6.82 19.28
C VAL A 92 -12.85 5.34 19.65
N PRO A 93 -13.88 4.60 19.16
CA PRO A 93 -14.05 3.19 19.52
C PRO A 93 -12.98 2.31 18.90
N PHE A 94 -12.53 1.28 19.62
CA PHE A 94 -11.62 0.27 19.07
C PHE A 94 -12.40 -0.88 18.46
N VAL A 95 -12.55 -0.82 17.14
CA VAL A 95 -13.29 -1.83 16.35
C VAL A 95 -12.51 -2.29 15.12
N TYR A 96 -11.33 -1.76 14.93
CA TYR A 96 -10.46 -2.17 13.83
C TYR A 96 -9.98 -3.62 14.05
N PRO A 97 -9.84 -4.45 12.99
CA PRO A 97 -9.34 -5.82 13.13
C PRO A 97 -7.99 -5.86 13.86
N PRO A 98 -7.82 -6.75 14.86
CA PRO A 98 -6.86 -6.54 15.93
C PRO A 98 -5.43 -7.00 15.64
N VAL A 99 -5.21 -7.95 14.70
CA VAL A 99 -3.92 -8.66 14.56
C VAL A 99 -2.75 -7.71 14.35
N GLY A 100 -2.89 -6.69 13.50
CA GLY A 100 -1.82 -5.73 13.25
C GLY A 100 -1.44 -4.95 14.52
N PHE A 101 -2.42 -4.56 15.32
CA PHE A 101 -2.19 -3.79 16.56
C PHE A 101 -1.59 -4.63 17.67
N TYR A 102 -2.02 -5.88 17.83
CA TYR A 102 -1.39 -6.80 18.79
C TYR A 102 0.06 -7.12 18.43
N VAL A 103 0.36 -7.30 17.14
CA VAL A 103 1.76 -7.46 16.70
C VAL A 103 2.57 -6.20 17.01
N THR A 104 2.00 -5.02 16.74
CA THR A 104 2.62 -3.73 17.07
C THR A 104 2.84 -3.60 18.58
N ALA A 105 1.83 -3.91 19.40
CA ALA A 105 1.92 -3.87 20.86
C ALA A 105 3.05 -4.78 21.38
N VAL A 106 3.14 -6.03 20.91
CA VAL A 106 4.24 -6.94 21.29
C VAL A 106 5.61 -6.36 20.92
N LEU A 107 5.74 -5.75 19.75
CA LEU A 107 7.01 -5.16 19.33
C LEU A 107 7.40 -3.93 20.16
N LEU A 108 6.42 -3.12 20.57
CA LEU A 108 6.63 -2.01 21.51
C LEU A 108 7.03 -2.53 22.90
N ASP A 109 6.35 -3.56 23.40
CA ASP A 109 6.60 -4.16 24.71
C ASP A 109 8.02 -4.75 24.85
N VAL A 110 8.57 -5.30 23.75
CA VAL A 110 9.96 -5.75 23.70
C VAL A 110 10.97 -4.63 23.43
N GLY A 111 10.53 -3.36 23.43
CA GLY A 111 11.39 -2.18 23.33
C GLY A 111 11.75 -1.72 21.93
N VAL A 112 10.99 -2.12 20.90
CA VAL A 112 11.18 -1.55 19.56
C VAL A 112 10.65 -0.12 19.54
N ASP A 113 11.51 0.82 19.16
CA ASP A 113 11.13 2.23 19.03
C ASP A 113 9.98 2.41 18.03
N PRO A 114 8.91 3.14 18.40
CA PRO A 114 7.70 3.31 17.59
C PRO A 114 7.95 3.91 16.21
N MET A 115 8.83 4.91 16.14
CA MET A 115 9.14 5.58 14.87
C MET A 115 9.94 4.65 13.96
N THR A 116 10.88 3.89 14.51
CA THR A 116 11.64 2.83 13.82
C THR A 116 10.69 1.74 13.31
N LEU A 117 9.77 1.30 14.14
CA LEU A 117 8.79 0.27 13.79
C LEU A 117 7.91 0.72 12.61
N THR A 118 7.30 1.89 12.69
CA THR A 118 6.43 2.42 11.64
C THR A 118 7.15 2.73 10.34
N ARG A 119 8.44 3.04 10.42
CA ARG A 119 9.30 3.32 9.27
C ARG A 119 9.74 2.05 8.55
N PHE A 120 10.19 1.02 9.28
CA PHE A 120 10.89 -0.13 8.69
C PHE A 120 10.00 -1.37 8.49
N LEU A 121 9.12 -1.70 9.45
CA LEU A 121 8.31 -2.93 9.39
C LEU A 121 7.46 -3.03 8.11
N PRO A 122 6.75 -1.96 7.67
CA PRO A 122 5.94 -2.02 6.46
C PRO A 122 6.75 -2.41 5.21
N GLY A 123 7.91 -1.80 5.02
CA GLY A 123 8.77 -2.07 3.86
C GLY A 123 9.38 -3.47 3.88
N VAL A 124 9.77 -3.97 5.06
CA VAL A 124 10.26 -5.34 5.22
C VAL A 124 9.16 -6.35 4.85
N VAL A 125 7.95 -6.19 5.41
CA VAL A 125 6.81 -7.08 5.11
C VAL A 125 6.40 -7.00 3.64
N SER A 126 6.44 -5.80 3.03
CA SER A 126 6.18 -5.61 1.60
C SER A 126 7.20 -6.32 0.71
N THR A 127 8.48 -6.30 1.12
CA THR A 127 9.53 -7.05 0.42
C THR A 127 9.28 -8.56 0.51
N VAL A 128 8.90 -9.07 1.69
CA VAL A 128 8.54 -10.48 1.89
C VAL A 128 7.31 -10.87 1.05
N ALA A 129 6.34 -9.96 0.89
CA ALA A 129 5.14 -10.20 0.09
C ALA A 129 5.42 -10.43 -1.41
N VAL A 130 6.59 -10.05 -1.91
CA VAL A 130 7.04 -10.38 -3.27
C VAL A 130 7.22 -11.89 -3.46
N ILE A 131 7.53 -12.64 -2.39
CA ILE A 131 7.72 -14.10 -2.44
C ILE A 131 6.42 -14.81 -2.86
N PRO A 132 5.32 -14.71 -2.11
CA PRO A 132 4.07 -15.35 -2.51
C PRO A 132 3.52 -14.79 -3.83
N PHE A 133 3.73 -13.50 -4.12
CA PHE A 133 3.36 -12.93 -5.42
C PHE A 133 4.12 -13.58 -6.59
N TYR A 134 5.43 -13.80 -6.45
CA TYR A 134 6.24 -14.48 -7.46
C TYR A 134 5.69 -15.90 -7.74
N TYR A 135 5.44 -16.69 -6.70
CA TYR A 135 4.92 -18.04 -6.86
C TYR A 135 3.49 -18.05 -7.42
N LEU A 136 2.64 -17.10 -7.02
CA LEU A 136 1.31 -16.90 -7.60
C LEU A 136 1.41 -16.60 -9.11
N ALA A 137 2.26 -15.65 -9.49
CA ALA A 137 2.50 -15.32 -10.91
C ALA A 137 3.11 -16.51 -11.68
N ARG A 138 3.99 -17.27 -11.03
CA ARG A 138 4.60 -18.48 -11.60
C ARG A 138 3.56 -19.55 -11.95
N GLU A 139 2.60 -19.78 -11.07
CA GLU A 139 1.49 -20.72 -11.29
C GLU A 139 0.56 -20.24 -12.42
N ILE A 140 0.23 -18.96 -12.44
CA ILE A 140 -0.74 -18.41 -13.41
C ILE A 140 -0.12 -18.26 -14.82
N LEU A 141 1.11 -17.74 -14.92
CA LEU A 141 1.79 -17.48 -16.20
C LEU A 141 2.54 -18.69 -16.76
N GLY A 142 2.80 -19.70 -15.92
CA GLY A 142 3.43 -20.98 -16.32
C GLY A 142 4.89 -20.84 -16.76
N SER A 143 5.61 -19.78 -16.35
CA SER A 143 6.98 -19.52 -16.79
C SER A 143 7.77 -18.75 -15.73
N THR A 144 8.94 -19.26 -15.37
CA THR A 144 9.87 -18.67 -14.41
C THR A 144 10.32 -17.25 -14.80
N PRO A 145 10.80 -16.99 -16.04
CA PRO A 145 11.16 -15.63 -16.45
C PRO A 145 9.98 -14.65 -16.43
N ARG A 146 8.78 -15.12 -16.82
CA ARG A 146 7.56 -14.29 -16.75
C ARG A 146 7.24 -13.90 -15.33
N ALA A 147 7.29 -14.85 -14.41
CA ALA A 147 7.06 -14.59 -12.99
C ALA A 147 8.08 -13.60 -12.42
N GLY A 148 9.36 -13.75 -12.76
CA GLY A 148 10.43 -12.86 -12.31
C GLY A 148 10.25 -11.42 -12.80
N VAL A 149 10.03 -11.23 -14.10
CA VAL A 149 9.74 -9.92 -14.69
C VAL A 149 8.50 -9.29 -14.05
N THR A 150 7.42 -10.07 -13.91
CA THR A 150 6.18 -9.63 -13.28
C THR A 150 6.40 -9.21 -11.84
N ALA A 151 7.13 -10.01 -11.05
CA ALA A 151 7.39 -9.73 -9.64
C ALA A 151 8.31 -8.50 -9.46
N SER A 152 9.28 -8.29 -10.35
CA SER A 152 10.12 -7.09 -10.36
C SER A 152 9.30 -5.81 -10.64
N ILE A 153 8.39 -5.86 -11.61
CA ILE A 153 7.48 -4.74 -11.91
C ILE A 153 6.52 -4.50 -10.75
N PHE A 154 5.97 -5.57 -10.16
CA PHE A 154 5.07 -5.49 -9.01
C PHE A 154 5.75 -4.81 -7.82
N ALA A 155 6.98 -5.19 -7.49
CA ALA A 155 7.79 -4.63 -6.41
C ALA A 155 8.07 -3.12 -6.57
N ALA A 156 7.97 -2.59 -7.80
CA ALA A 156 8.19 -1.18 -8.12
C ALA A 156 6.90 -0.45 -8.52
N THR A 157 5.72 -1.05 -8.34
CA THR A 157 4.46 -0.44 -8.77
C THR A 157 3.99 0.63 -7.77
N PRO A 158 3.89 1.93 -8.15
CA PRO A 158 3.62 3.04 -7.23
C PRO A 158 2.39 2.85 -6.34
N VAL A 159 1.25 2.44 -6.89
CA VAL A 159 0.01 2.26 -6.10
C VAL A 159 0.06 1.06 -5.15
N VAL A 160 0.97 0.10 -5.39
CA VAL A 160 1.27 -0.99 -4.45
C VAL A 160 2.17 -0.44 -3.34
N LEU A 161 3.22 0.30 -3.69
CA LEU A 161 4.16 0.89 -2.73
C LEU A 161 3.46 1.86 -1.78
N GLN A 162 2.63 2.77 -2.28
CA GLN A 162 2.01 3.88 -1.54
C GLN A 162 1.47 3.47 -0.16
N TRP A 163 0.74 2.37 -0.09
CA TRP A 163 0.04 1.95 1.12
C TRP A 163 0.74 0.82 1.90
N HIS A 164 1.79 0.25 1.32
CA HIS A 164 2.45 -0.91 1.92
C HIS A 164 3.84 -0.61 2.46
N ILE A 165 4.51 0.49 2.04
CA ILE A 165 5.81 0.88 2.59
C ILE A 165 5.72 2.09 3.52
N SER A 166 4.58 2.79 3.55
CA SER A 166 4.31 3.94 4.42
C SER A 166 3.90 3.51 5.84
N ALA A 167 3.81 4.46 6.76
CA ALA A 167 3.44 4.22 8.16
C ALA A 167 2.17 3.38 8.33
N GLY A 168 1.11 3.69 7.59
CA GLY A 168 -0.12 2.90 7.58
C GLY A 168 0.02 1.47 7.06
N GLY A 169 1.20 1.09 6.56
CA GLY A 169 1.55 -0.26 6.16
C GLY A 169 1.65 -1.25 7.34
N ILE A 170 1.73 -0.78 8.59
CA ILE A 170 1.73 -1.66 9.78
C ILE A 170 0.60 -2.70 9.70
N VAL A 171 -0.61 -2.29 9.30
CA VAL A 171 -1.74 -3.20 9.15
C VAL A 171 -1.94 -3.68 7.71
N ARG A 172 -1.59 -2.84 6.71
CA ARG A 172 -1.87 -3.16 5.30
C ARG A 172 -0.89 -4.15 4.70
N SER A 173 0.40 -4.07 5.04
CA SER A 173 1.42 -4.97 4.49
C SER A 173 1.28 -6.41 4.98
N PRO A 174 1.02 -6.69 6.28
CA PRO A 174 0.69 -8.04 6.73
C PRO A 174 -0.59 -8.59 6.07
N ALA A 175 -1.65 -7.77 5.98
CA ALA A 175 -2.88 -8.18 5.30
C ALA A 175 -2.63 -8.55 3.83
N PHE A 176 -1.76 -7.80 3.14
CA PHE A 176 -1.40 -8.08 1.76
C PHE A 176 -0.56 -9.34 1.61
N LEU A 177 0.41 -9.55 2.51
CA LEU A 177 1.20 -10.78 2.59
C LEU A 177 0.30 -12.02 2.77
N PHE A 178 -0.63 -11.97 3.74
CA PHE A 178 -1.59 -13.05 3.98
C PHE A 178 -2.49 -13.27 2.77
N THR A 179 -2.99 -12.20 2.15
CA THR A 179 -3.81 -12.27 0.94
C THR A 179 -3.06 -12.94 -0.21
N LEU A 180 -1.85 -12.48 -0.56
CA LEU A 180 -1.07 -13.05 -1.67
C LEU A 180 -0.71 -14.51 -1.44
N THR A 181 -0.35 -14.86 -0.20
CA THR A 181 -0.07 -16.25 0.19
C THR A 181 -1.34 -17.09 0.09
N GLY A 182 -2.47 -16.56 0.57
CA GLY A 182 -3.76 -17.23 0.46
C GLY A 182 -4.23 -17.42 -0.99
N LEU A 183 -4.00 -16.45 -1.86
CA LEU A 183 -4.28 -16.57 -3.29
C LEU A 183 -3.43 -17.66 -3.96
N TYR A 184 -2.16 -17.77 -3.57
CA TYR A 184 -1.32 -18.89 -4.01
C TYR A 184 -1.90 -20.23 -3.54
N CYS A 185 -2.32 -20.34 -2.27
CA CYS A 185 -3.01 -21.54 -1.76
C CYS A 185 -4.28 -21.85 -2.55
N GLY A 186 -5.06 -20.81 -2.92
CA GLY A 186 -6.27 -20.95 -3.72
C GLY A 186 -6.01 -21.52 -5.12
N ILE A 187 -5.02 -20.99 -5.83
CA ILE A 187 -4.63 -21.55 -7.14
C ILE A 187 -4.22 -23.02 -7.01
N ARG A 188 -3.48 -23.38 -5.96
CA ARG A 188 -3.08 -24.77 -5.70
C ARG A 188 -4.26 -25.68 -5.32
N LEU A 189 -5.25 -25.13 -4.59
CA LEU A 189 -6.46 -25.81 -4.19
C LEU A 189 -7.34 -26.14 -5.40
N PHE A 190 -7.65 -25.14 -6.25
CA PHE A 190 -8.61 -25.29 -7.34
C PHE A 190 -8.02 -25.94 -8.60
N ARG A 191 -6.75 -25.66 -8.96
CA ARG A 191 -6.14 -26.26 -10.16
C ARG A 191 -5.72 -27.71 -10.00
N GLY A 192 -5.39 -28.14 -8.79
CA GLY A 192 -4.82 -29.47 -8.55
C GLY A 192 -5.68 -30.36 -7.64
N ASN A 193 -6.84 -29.87 -7.18
CA ASN A 193 -7.67 -30.56 -6.16
C ASN A 193 -6.84 -31.03 -4.92
N HIS A 194 -5.84 -30.24 -4.56
CA HIS A 194 -4.94 -30.58 -3.47
C HIS A 194 -5.52 -30.10 -2.12
N ARG A 195 -6.39 -30.89 -1.49
CA ARG A 195 -7.07 -30.58 -0.23
C ARG A 195 -6.12 -30.15 0.91
N ARG A 196 -4.83 -30.49 0.84
CA ARG A 196 -3.80 -30.02 1.80
C ARG A 196 -3.69 -28.50 1.90
N TRP A 197 -4.13 -27.74 0.87
CA TRP A 197 -4.09 -26.29 0.85
C TRP A 197 -5.33 -25.64 1.49
N LEU A 198 -6.34 -26.44 1.87
CA LEU A 198 -7.58 -25.93 2.44
C LEU A 198 -7.34 -25.28 3.81
N ALA A 199 -6.66 -25.96 4.74
CA ALA A 199 -6.38 -25.42 6.07
C ALA A 199 -5.48 -24.16 6.02
N PRO A 200 -4.33 -24.15 5.31
CA PRO A 200 -3.56 -22.91 5.14
C PRO A 200 -4.37 -21.76 4.53
N ALA A 201 -5.22 -22.04 3.55
CA ALA A 201 -6.07 -21.03 2.93
C ALA A 201 -7.09 -20.45 3.91
N ALA A 202 -7.75 -21.29 4.72
CA ALA A 202 -8.71 -20.85 5.74
C ALA A 202 -8.03 -20.00 6.83
N ILE A 203 -6.85 -20.42 7.29
CA ILE A 203 -6.07 -19.66 8.28
C ILE A 203 -5.69 -18.28 7.71
N LEU A 204 -5.18 -18.24 6.48
CA LEU A 204 -4.78 -16.98 5.85
C LEU A 204 -5.97 -16.07 5.55
N PHE A 205 -7.15 -16.64 5.22
CA PHE A 205 -8.37 -15.87 5.08
C PHE A 205 -8.79 -15.23 6.41
N GLY A 206 -8.78 -16.01 7.50
CA GLY A 206 -9.09 -15.53 8.85
C GLY A 206 -8.10 -14.46 9.33
N LEU A 207 -6.78 -14.70 9.15
CA LEU A 207 -5.75 -13.71 9.48
C LEU A 207 -5.91 -12.41 8.66
N THR A 208 -6.26 -12.53 7.37
CA THR A 208 -6.53 -11.36 6.53
C THR A 208 -7.73 -10.57 7.07
N LEU A 209 -8.81 -11.26 7.46
CA LEU A 209 -10.00 -10.65 8.03
C LEU A 209 -9.70 -9.96 9.36
N LEU A 210 -8.91 -10.59 10.21
CA LEU A 210 -8.44 -10.05 11.49
C LEU A 210 -7.35 -8.97 11.35
N THR A 211 -6.90 -8.66 10.13
CA THR A 211 -5.90 -7.62 9.90
C THR A 211 -6.49 -6.45 9.12
N HIS A 212 -7.25 -6.69 8.02
CA HIS A 212 -7.82 -5.59 7.22
C HIS A 212 -8.97 -6.06 6.33
N PRO A 213 -10.21 -5.57 6.55
CA PRO A 213 -11.42 -6.07 5.86
C PRO A 213 -11.37 -5.93 4.33
N THR A 214 -10.84 -4.82 3.81
CA THR A 214 -10.79 -4.57 2.35
C THR A 214 -9.95 -5.63 1.62
N TYR A 215 -8.88 -6.13 2.26
CA TYR A 215 -8.06 -7.22 1.70
C TYR A 215 -8.81 -8.54 1.70
N THR A 216 -9.65 -8.79 2.70
CA THR A 216 -10.50 -9.98 2.77
C THR A 216 -11.52 -10.01 1.63
N VAL A 217 -12.11 -8.85 1.30
CA VAL A 217 -13.03 -8.75 0.16
C VAL A 217 -12.31 -9.06 -1.16
N PHE A 218 -11.12 -8.52 -1.36
CA PHE A 218 -10.29 -8.85 -2.53
C PHE A 218 -9.91 -10.34 -2.56
N PHE A 219 -9.56 -10.92 -1.42
CA PHE A 219 -9.28 -12.34 -1.28
C PHE A 219 -10.49 -13.19 -1.70
N GLY A 220 -11.67 -12.94 -1.12
CA GLY A 220 -12.89 -13.68 -1.43
C GLY A 220 -13.31 -13.54 -2.90
N ALA A 221 -13.32 -12.32 -3.43
CA ALA A 221 -13.65 -12.08 -4.84
C ALA A 221 -12.67 -12.81 -5.79
N SER A 222 -11.39 -12.82 -5.44
CA SER A 222 -10.37 -13.55 -6.20
C SER A 222 -10.60 -15.06 -6.15
N TYR A 223 -11.02 -15.62 -5.01
CA TYR A 223 -11.34 -17.05 -4.88
C TYR A 223 -12.54 -17.45 -5.75
N VAL A 224 -13.58 -16.63 -5.79
CA VAL A 224 -14.70 -16.84 -6.70
C VAL A 224 -14.24 -16.88 -8.16
N LEU A 225 -13.36 -15.96 -8.56
CA LEU A 225 -12.79 -15.95 -9.92
C LEU A 225 -11.91 -17.17 -10.20
N VAL A 226 -11.03 -17.55 -9.25
CA VAL A 226 -10.18 -18.73 -9.40
C VAL A 226 -11.05 -19.99 -9.57
N TRP A 227 -12.07 -20.16 -8.74
CA TRP A 227 -13.03 -21.25 -8.90
C TRP A 227 -13.72 -21.21 -10.26
N LEU A 228 -14.23 -20.05 -10.67
CA LEU A 228 -14.96 -19.88 -11.93
C LEU A 228 -14.10 -20.21 -13.17
N PHE A 229 -12.80 -19.92 -13.13
CA PHE A 229 -11.92 -20.11 -14.30
C PHE A 229 -11.18 -21.45 -14.31
N TYR A 230 -10.95 -22.06 -13.14
CA TYR A 230 -10.08 -23.23 -13.04
C TYR A 230 -10.75 -24.52 -12.59
N ASP A 231 -11.89 -24.46 -11.84
CA ASP A 231 -12.52 -25.67 -11.31
C ASP A 231 -13.98 -25.84 -11.77
N ARG A 232 -14.85 -24.89 -11.47
CA ARG A 232 -16.31 -24.90 -11.73
C ARG A 232 -17.09 -26.09 -11.17
N SER A 233 -16.47 -26.94 -10.36
CA SER A 233 -17.13 -28.09 -9.75
C SER A 233 -17.85 -27.70 -8.47
N SER A 234 -18.86 -28.49 -8.09
CA SER A 234 -19.51 -28.37 -6.77
C SER A 234 -18.53 -28.65 -5.62
N THR A 235 -17.59 -29.55 -5.82
CA THR A 235 -16.53 -29.87 -4.85
C THR A 235 -15.61 -28.66 -4.64
N GLY A 236 -15.24 -27.95 -5.72
CA GLY A 236 -14.46 -26.70 -5.63
C GLY A 236 -15.24 -25.60 -4.92
N LEU A 237 -16.57 -25.47 -5.22
CA LEU A 237 -17.42 -24.50 -4.52
C LEU A 237 -17.48 -24.79 -3.01
N VAL A 238 -17.66 -26.06 -2.62
CA VAL A 238 -17.62 -26.47 -1.21
C VAL A 238 -16.25 -26.19 -0.58
N ALA A 239 -15.15 -26.44 -1.30
CA ALA A 239 -13.81 -26.12 -0.80
C ALA A 239 -13.62 -24.60 -0.58
N GLY A 240 -14.09 -23.77 -1.50
CA GLY A 240 -14.08 -22.31 -1.35
C GLY A 240 -14.95 -21.84 -0.16
N ALA A 241 -16.15 -22.41 -0.01
CA ALA A 241 -17.01 -22.15 1.13
C ALA A 241 -16.37 -22.59 2.45
N ALA A 242 -15.69 -23.75 2.48
CA ALA A 242 -14.96 -24.21 3.66
C ALA A 242 -13.81 -23.29 4.05
N VAL A 243 -13.10 -22.72 3.08
CA VAL A 243 -12.06 -21.68 3.35
C VAL A 243 -12.71 -20.45 3.99
N ALA A 244 -13.77 -19.93 3.44
CA ALA A 244 -14.46 -18.76 3.97
C ALA A 244 -15.04 -19.01 5.38
N THR A 245 -15.72 -20.15 5.58
CA THR A 245 -16.27 -20.53 6.89
C THR A 245 -15.18 -20.75 7.93
N GLY A 246 -14.10 -21.47 7.58
CA GLY A 246 -12.95 -21.66 8.47
C GLY A 246 -12.29 -20.36 8.90
N GLY A 247 -12.14 -19.41 7.97
CA GLY A 247 -11.64 -18.09 8.29
C GLY A 247 -12.59 -17.26 9.15
N LEU A 248 -13.90 -17.35 8.92
CA LEU A 248 -14.91 -16.72 9.77
C LEU A 248 -14.92 -17.30 11.19
N VAL A 249 -14.73 -18.62 11.34
CA VAL A 249 -14.59 -19.28 12.64
C VAL A 249 -13.36 -18.74 13.38
N ILE A 250 -12.22 -18.56 12.69
CA ILE A 250 -11.01 -17.97 13.28
C ILE A 250 -11.26 -16.51 13.72
N ALA A 251 -12.02 -15.74 12.94
CA ALA A 251 -12.31 -14.34 13.24
C ALA A 251 -13.49 -14.16 14.23
N SER A 252 -14.28 -15.22 14.49
CA SER A 252 -15.50 -15.11 15.27
C SER A 252 -15.33 -14.57 16.71
N PRO A 253 -14.24 -14.84 17.46
CA PRO A 253 -14.06 -14.26 18.79
C PRO A 253 -13.99 -12.73 18.74
N TRP A 254 -13.27 -12.17 17.77
CA TRP A 254 -13.19 -10.73 17.58
C TRP A 254 -14.52 -10.12 17.10
N ILE A 255 -15.18 -10.78 16.17
CA ILE A 255 -16.49 -10.33 15.66
C ILE A 255 -17.50 -10.33 16.81
N ALA A 256 -17.56 -11.39 17.62
CA ALA A 256 -18.45 -11.49 18.77
C ALA A 256 -18.16 -10.41 19.82
N TYR A 257 -16.87 -10.17 20.15
CA TYR A 257 -16.47 -9.09 21.03
C TYR A 257 -16.94 -7.73 20.50
N THR A 258 -16.64 -7.42 19.24
CA THR A 258 -17.01 -6.13 18.64
C THR A 258 -18.52 -5.92 18.61
N VAL A 259 -19.29 -6.95 18.25
CA VAL A 259 -20.76 -6.89 18.22
C VAL A 259 -21.35 -6.73 19.63
N SER A 260 -20.83 -7.46 20.62
CA SER A 260 -21.32 -7.37 21.99
C SER A 260 -21.01 -6.02 22.66
N THR A 261 -19.89 -5.38 22.28
CA THR A 261 -19.43 -4.13 22.87
C THR A 261 -19.98 -2.90 22.17
N HIS A 262 -20.06 -2.93 20.84
CA HIS A 262 -20.36 -1.75 20.02
C HIS A 262 -21.62 -1.89 19.15
N GLY A 263 -22.25 -3.06 19.13
CA GLY A 263 -23.41 -3.35 18.27
C GLY A 263 -23.03 -3.66 16.82
N LEU A 264 -24.01 -4.18 16.07
CA LEU A 264 -23.83 -4.59 14.67
C LEU A 264 -23.70 -3.39 13.72
N GLU A 265 -24.30 -2.26 14.07
CA GLU A 265 -24.37 -1.06 13.24
C GLU A 265 -22.98 -0.45 12.96
N ILE A 266 -21.99 -0.73 13.82
CA ILE A 266 -20.64 -0.21 13.69
C ILE A 266 -19.97 -0.69 12.38
N PHE A 267 -20.23 -1.92 11.95
CA PHE A 267 -19.70 -2.43 10.69
C PHE A 267 -20.34 -1.76 9.47
N ALA A 268 -21.65 -1.46 9.55
CA ALA A 268 -22.35 -0.74 8.49
C ALA A 268 -21.85 0.72 8.41
N GLY A 269 -21.61 1.37 9.57
CA GLY A 269 -21.04 2.70 9.67
C GLY A 269 -19.67 2.79 9.01
N ALA A 270 -18.75 1.92 9.40
CA ALA A 270 -17.40 1.85 8.85
C ALA A 270 -17.38 1.56 7.34
N ALA A 271 -18.21 0.63 6.87
CA ALA A 271 -18.34 0.31 5.45
C ALA A 271 -18.84 1.50 4.62
N GLY A 272 -19.65 2.41 5.20
CA GLY A 272 -20.20 3.59 4.53
C GLY A 272 -19.22 4.77 4.42
N THR A 273 -18.18 4.85 5.25
CA THR A 273 -17.30 6.02 5.32
C THR A 273 -16.17 6.02 4.30
N HIS A 274 -15.61 4.87 3.95
CA HIS A 274 -14.50 4.72 3.00
C HIS A 274 -14.96 4.37 1.57
N GLY A 275 -16.15 4.80 1.21
CA GLY A 275 -16.68 4.60 -0.13
C GLY A 275 -17.51 3.33 -0.32
N GLY A 276 -17.79 2.63 0.78
CA GLY A 276 -18.62 1.43 0.83
C GLY A 276 -18.01 0.24 0.09
N LEU A 277 -18.25 -0.96 0.57
CA LEU A 277 -17.85 -2.19 -0.10
C LEU A 277 -18.60 -2.38 -1.45
N VAL A 278 -19.71 -1.68 -1.64
CA VAL A 278 -20.52 -1.71 -2.86
C VAL A 278 -21.02 -0.30 -3.16
N GLN A 279 -20.18 0.56 -3.73
CA GLN A 279 -20.69 1.75 -4.39
C GLN A 279 -21.21 1.35 -5.78
N THR A 280 -22.52 1.39 -5.95
CA THR A 280 -23.17 1.34 -7.27
C THR A 280 -22.76 2.59 -8.07
N ARG A 281 -21.61 2.53 -8.73
CA ARG A 281 -21.19 3.57 -9.66
C ARG A 281 -21.75 3.27 -11.04
N SER A 282 -22.26 4.31 -11.70
CA SER A 282 -22.69 4.23 -13.09
C SER A 282 -21.60 3.56 -13.95
N PRO A 283 -21.94 2.62 -14.87
CA PRO A 283 -21.00 2.02 -15.81
C PRO A 283 -20.14 3.04 -16.57
N PHE A 284 -20.68 4.23 -16.80
CA PHE A 284 -19.99 5.35 -17.43
C PHE A 284 -18.83 5.89 -16.57
N ARG A 285 -18.99 5.88 -15.25
CA ARG A 285 -17.95 6.32 -14.32
C ARG A 285 -16.80 5.30 -14.25
N VAL A 286 -17.13 4.02 -14.37
CA VAL A 286 -16.14 2.93 -14.49
C VAL A 286 -15.31 3.09 -15.77
N LEU A 287 -15.97 3.35 -16.90
CA LEU A 287 -15.29 3.58 -18.17
C LEU A 287 -14.41 4.84 -18.12
N SER A 288 -14.89 5.91 -17.48
CA SER A 288 -14.10 7.14 -17.26
C SER A 288 -12.90 6.91 -16.32
N GLU A 289 -13.01 6.02 -15.35
CA GLU A 289 -11.91 5.64 -14.46
C GLU A 289 -10.83 4.83 -15.21
N LEU A 290 -11.22 3.97 -16.16
CA LEU A 290 -10.29 3.28 -17.06
C LEU A 290 -9.57 4.26 -18.02
N GLY A 291 -10.23 5.33 -18.44
CA GLY A 291 -9.64 6.37 -19.28
C GLY A 291 -8.82 7.44 -18.53
N ARG A 292 -9.13 7.72 -17.27
CA ARG A 292 -8.44 8.72 -16.44
C ARG A 292 -6.92 8.58 -16.37
N PRO A 293 -6.34 7.35 -16.26
CA PRO A 293 -4.90 7.19 -16.17
C PRO A 293 -4.17 7.64 -17.43
N ILE A 294 -4.81 7.54 -18.59
CA ILE A 294 -4.26 7.94 -19.89
C ILE A 294 -4.38 9.46 -20.07
N ALA A 295 -5.49 10.04 -19.63
CA ALA A 295 -5.81 11.47 -19.81
C ALA A 295 -5.15 12.40 -18.77
N ALA A 296 -4.77 11.88 -17.59
CA ALA A 296 -4.38 12.71 -16.45
C ALA A 296 -2.86 12.93 -16.28
N GLY A 297 -2.00 12.42 -17.16
CA GLY A 297 -0.53 12.64 -17.10
C GLY A 297 0.13 12.22 -15.79
N ARG A 298 -0.42 11.22 -15.08
CA ARG A 298 0.05 10.82 -13.74
C ARG A 298 1.04 9.65 -13.82
N THR A 299 1.81 9.46 -12.77
CA THR A 299 2.85 8.44 -12.60
C THR A 299 2.42 7.01 -13.02
N MET A 300 1.12 6.68 -12.95
CA MET A 300 0.59 5.36 -13.26
C MET A 300 0.19 5.16 -14.73
N SER A 301 0.23 6.19 -15.59
CA SER A 301 -0.28 6.10 -16.97
C SER A 301 0.38 4.98 -17.78
N LEU A 302 1.71 4.81 -17.65
CA LEU A 302 2.44 3.76 -18.34
C LEU A 302 2.03 2.35 -17.87
N TRP A 303 1.85 2.16 -16.56
CA TRP A 303 1.38 0.87 -16.01
C TRP A 303 -0.02 0.51 -16.52
N TYR A 304 -0.93 1.46 -16.54
CA TYR A 304 -2.29 1.24 -17.05
C TYR A 304 -2.27 0.92 -18.55
N LEU A 305 -1.52 1.70 -19.35
CA LEU A 305 -1.39 1.45 -20.78
C LEU A 305 -0.86 0.04 -21.06
N LEU A 306 0.23 -0.34 -20.39
CA LEU A 306 0.83 -1.67 -20.56
C LEU A 306 -0.08 -2.79 -20.04
N THR A 307 -0.84 -2.54 -18.96
CA THR A 307 -1.86 -3.48 -18.45
C THR A 307 -2.97 -3.69 -19.46
N LEU A 308 -3.49 -2.62 -20.07
CA LEU A 308 -4.55 -2.72 -21.10
C LEU A 308 -4.05 -3.43 -22.35
N LEU A 309 -2.84 -3.11 -22.81
CA LEU A 309 -2.23 -3.80 -23.95
C LEU A 309 -1.99 -5.28 -23.63
N GLY A 310 -1.50 -5.59 -22.42
CA GLY A 310 -1.30 -6.96 -21.95
C GLY A 310 -2.61 -7.72 -21.79
N GLY A 311 -3.64 -7.05 -21.28
CA GLY A 311 -4.99 -7.58 -21.20
C GLY A 311 -5.56 -7.90 -22.58
N GLY A 312 -5.44 -6.98 -23.53
CA GLY A 312 -5.84 -7.18 -24.93
C GLY A 312 -5.09 -8.36 -25.59
N TYR A 313 -3.78 -8.44 -25.37
CA TYR A 313 -2.98 -9.59 -25.81
C TYR A 313 -3.50 -10.93 -25.23
N LEU A 314 -3.79 -10.96 -23.93
CA LEU A 314 -4.32 -12.16 -23.28
C LEU A 314 -5.71 -12.54 -23.79
N ILE A 315 -6.59 -11.57 -24.01
CA ILE A 315 -7.92 -11.77 -24.61
C ILE A 315 -7.80 -12.35 -26.02
N ALA A 316 -6.91 -11.79 -26.86
CA ALA A 316 -6.63 -12.32 -28.19
C ALA A 316 -6.10 -13.75 -28.17
N ARG A 317 -5.43 -14.14 -27.07
CA ARG A 317 -4.97 -15.52 -26.81
C ARG A 317 -6.00 -16.39 -26.07
N ARG A 318 -7.24 -15.92 -25.92
CA ARG A 318 -8.34 -16.56 -25.20
C ARG A 318 -8.01 -16.90 -23.72
N ARG A 319 -7.17 -16.09 -23.08
CA ARG A 319 -6.78 -16.21 -21.68
C ARG A 319 -7.46 -15.13 -20.86
N PHE A 320 -8.71 -15.35 -20.45
CA PHE A 320 -9.59 -14.32 -19.88
C PHE A 320 -9.42 -14.10 -18.37
N PHE A 321 -8.77 -15.01 -17.63
CA PHE A 321 -8.68 -14.94 -16.17
C PHE A 321 -8.04 -13.63 -15.68
N ILE A 322 -6.84 -13.28 -16.13
CA ILE A 322 -6.12 -12.08 -15.72
C ILE A 322 -6.90 -10.79 -16.08
N PRO A 323 -7.42 -10.61 -17.31
CA PRO A 323 -8.27 -9.48 -17.65
C PRO A 323 -9.53 -9.37 -16.79
N ALA A 324 -10.24 -10.48 -16.55
CA ALA A 324 -11.42 -10.51 -15.69
C ALA A 324 -11.08 -10.14 -14.24
N TRP A 325 -9.97 -10.65 -13.72
CA TRP A 325 -9.51 -10.34 -12.37
C TRP A 325 -9.13 -8.85 -12.23
N PHE A 326 -8.45 -8.26 -13.22
CA PHE A 326 -8.17 -6.84 -13.27
C PHE A 326 -9.45 -6.00 -13.26
N LEU A 327 -10.44 -6.36 -14.09
CA LEU A 327 -11.74 -5.67 -14.15
C LEU A 327 -12.50 -5.77 -12.83
N VAL A 328 -12.58 -6.93 -12.22
CA VAL A 328 -13.23 -7.11 -10.90
C VAL A 328 -12.54 -6.24 -9.85
N SER A 329 -11.22 -6.22 -9.82
CA SER A 329 -10.46 -5.44 -8.84
C SER A 329 -10.65 -3.93 -9.00
N ILE A 330 -10.67 -3.42 -10.23
CA ILE A 330 -10.79 -1.98 -10.47
C ILE A 330 -12.23 -1.48 -10.49
N VAL A 331 -13.18 -2.32 -10.94
CA VAL A 331 -14.58 -1.96 -11.14
C VAL A 331 -15.44 -2.23 -9.92
N LEU A 332 -15.35 -3.45 -9.35
CA LEU A 332 -16.17 -3.83 -8.19
C LEU A 332 -15.55 -3.37 -6.87
N LEU A 333 -14.24 -3.53 -6.73
CA LEU A 333 -13.56 -3.19 -5.47
C LEU A 333 -13.05 -1.74 -5.43
N HIS A 334 -12.99 -1.05 -6.57
CA HIS A 334 -12.48 0.33 -6.73
C HIS A 334 -11.08 0.55 -6.14
N GLU A 335 -10.29 -0.52 -5.98
CA GLU A 335 -9.00 -0.50 -5.32
C GLU A 335 -7.85 -0.73 -6.31
N ARG A 336 -7.17 0.36 -6.65
CA ARG A 336 -6.05 0.35 -7.62
C ARG A 336 -4.92 -0.59 -7.20
N ARG A 337 -4.59 -0.65 -5.90
CA ARG A 337 -3.54 -1.53 -5.37
C ARG A 337 -3.80 -3.00 -5.67
N PHE A 338 -5.07 -3.44 -5.63
CA PHE A 338 -5.46 -4.81 -5.95
C PHE A 338 -5.51 -5.05 -7.46
N ALA A 339 -5.91 -4.06 -8.25
CA ALA A 339 -5.95 -4.18 -9.70
C ALA A 339 -4.55 -4.45 -10.29
N PHE A 340 -3.48 -3.95 -9.64
CA PHE A 340 -2.12 -4.20 -10.10
C PHE A 340 -1.52 -5.55 -9.64
N VAL A 341 -2.25 -6.37 -8.88
CA VAL A 341 -1.92 -7.80 -8.73
C VAL A 341 -2.07 -8.52 -10.09
N PRO A 342 -3.26 -8.58 -10.72
CA PRO A 342 -3.39 -9.11 -12.08
C PRO A 342 -2.81 -8.16 -13.16
N GLY A 343 -2.81 -6.84 -12.94
CA GLY A 343 -2.30 -5.86 -13.90
C GLY A 343 -0.82 -6.06 -14.24
N THR A 344 0.02 -6.25 -13.24
CA THR A 344 1.44 -6.55 -13.47
C THR A 344 1.65 -7.91 -14.13
N MET A 345 0.76 -8.89 -13.89
CA MET A 345 0.78 -10.17 -14.61
C MET A 345 0.44 -9.98 -16.10
N ALA A 346 -0.50 -9.10 -16.42
CA ALA A 346 -0.80 -8.74 -17.81
C ALA A 346 0.40 -8.07 -18.49
N ILE A 347 1.08 -7.14 -17.80
CA ILE A 347 2.31 -6.51 -18.29
C ILE A 347 3.40 -7.56 -18.53
N GLY A 348 3.66 -8.45 -17.57
CA GLY A 348 4.65 -9.50 -17.69
C GLY A 348 4.34 -10.48 -18.82
N ALA A 349 3.07 -10.82 -19.03
CA ALA A 349 2.64 -11.65 -20.15
C ALA A 349 2.89 -10.97 -21.52
N LEU A 350 2.63 -9.67 -21.62
CA LEU A 350 2.89 -8.87 -22.81
C LEU A 350 4.39 -8.79 -23.13
N MET A 351 5.20 -8.43 -22.14
CA MET A 351 6.63 -8.20 -22.30
C MET A 351 7.40 -9.48 -22.66
N THR A 352 6.91 -10.61 -22.22
CA THR A 352 7.53 -11.91 -22.46
C THR A 352 6.79 -12.76 -23.51
N ALA A 353 5.91 -12.14 -24.29
CA ALA A 353 5.17 -12.82 -25.35
C ALA A 353 6.12 -13.42 -26.39
N PRO A 354 5.92 -14.69 -26.81
CA PRO A 354 6.66 -15.24 -27.93
C PRO A 354 6.24 -14.48 -29.19
N ARG A 355 7.19 -13.86 -29.86
CA ARG A 355 6.97 -13.08 -31.07
C ARG A 355 7.41 -13.94 -32.26
N HIS A 356 6.46 -14.64 -32.87
CA HIS A 356 6.65 -15.32 -34.14
C HIS A 356 6.41 -14.29 -35.25
N LEU A 357 7.48 -13.70 -35.73
CA LEU A 357 7.47 -12.88 -36.93
C LEU A 357 7.88 -13.79 -38.10
N GLY A 358 6.95 -14.03 -39.02
CA GLY A 358 7.21 -14.79 -40.25
C GLY A 358 8.10 -13.98 -41.18
N ALA A 359 9.42 -14.21 -41.12
CA ALA A 359 10.44 -13.61 -41.97
C ALA A 359 11.69 -14.48 -41.94
N ASP A 360 12.63 -14.26 -42.88
CA ASP A 360 13.93 -14.93 -42.98
C ASP A 360 14.67 -15.05 -41.65
N GLU A 361 15.38 -16.13 -41.42
CA GLU A 361 16.06 -16.46 -40.17
C GLU A 361 16.98 -15.34 -39.65
N THR A 362 17.72 -14.68 -40.54
CA THR A 362 18.64 -13.59 -40.21
C THR A 362 17.90 -12.36 -39.71
N TYR A 363 16.76 -12.01 -40.33
CA TYR A 363 15.90 -10.90 -39.88
C TYR A 363 15.21 -11.21 -38.56
N GLN A 364 14.84 -12.47 -38.36
CA GLN A 364 14.26 -12.93 -37.08
C GLN A 364 15.24 -12.79 -35.91
N TYR A 365 16.54 -13.06 -36.12
CA TYR A 365 17.56 -12.93 -35.07
C TYR A 365 17.72 -11.49 -34.62
N ALA A 366 17.98 -10.57 -35.53
CA ALA A 366 18.13 -9.14 -35.21
C ALA A 366 16.88 -8.54 -34.52
N THR A 367 15.68 -8.89 -35.03
CA THR A 367 14.42 -8.44 -34.49
C THR A 367 14.16 -9.00 -33.08
N ARG A 368 14.53 -10.25 -32.80
CA ARG A 368 14.42 -10.85 -31.44
C ARG A 368 15.31 -10.14 -30.44
N TRP A 369 16.55 -9.78 -30.83
CA TRP A 369 17.45 -9.02 -29.93
C TRP A 369 16.95 -7.61 -29.66
N LEU A 370 16.50 -6.91 -30.71
CA LEU A 370 15.89 -5.59 -30.54
C LEU A 370 14.69 -5.62 -29.61
N LEU A 371 13.78 -6.59 -29.80
CA LEU A 371 12.58 -6.73 -28.94
C LEU A 371 12.93 -7.11 -27.50
N ARG A 372 13.98 -7.91 -27.27
CA ARG A 372 14.49 -8.20 -25.93
C ARG A 372 15.08 -6.95 -25.28
N GLY A 373 15.85 -6.17 -26.03
CA GLY A 373 16.40 -4.90 -25.57
C GLY A 373 15.30 -3.89 -25.17
N VAL A 374 14.29 -3.71 -26.01
CA VAL A 374 13.13 -2.85 -25.72
C VAL A 374 12.38 -3.34 -24.47
N THR A 375 12.18 -4.65 -24.33
CA THR A 375 11.51 -5.23 -23.17
C THR A 375 12.32 -4.97 -21.90
N ALA A 376 13.62 -5.23 -21.91
CA ALA A 376 14.52 -4.96 -20.79
C ALA A 376 14.52 -3.47 -20.44
N GLY A 377 14.62 -2.59 -21.43
CA GLY A 377 14.56 -1.14 -21.25
C GLY A 377 13.25 -0.68 -20.60
N LEU A 378 12.11 -1.23 -21.01
CA LEU A 378 10.81 -0.92 -20.38
C LEU A 378 10.73 -1.43 -18.95
N VAL A 379 11.25 -2.62 -18.63
CA VAL A 379 11.29 -3.13 -17.25
C VAL A 379 12.16 -2.22 -16.38
N VAL A 380 13.35 -1.86 -16.84
CA VAL A 380 14.24 -0.93 -16.14
C VAL A 380 13.57 0.42 -15.94
N LEU A 381 12.88 0.96 -16.95
CA LEU A 381 12.14 2.21 -16.85
C LEU A 381 11.05 2.14 -15.77
N LEU A 382 10.23 1.08 -15.76
CA LEU A 382 9.19 0.90 -14.76
C LEU A 382 9.78 0.80 -13.34
N VAL A 383 10.86 0.03 -13.17
CA VAL A 383 11.56 -0.09 -11.88
C VAL A 383 12.14 1.25 -11.44
N ALA A 384 12.78 1.99 -12.34
CA ALA A 384 13.32 3.32 -12.06
C ALA A 384 12.21 4.31 -11.66
N MET A 385 11.09 4.34 -12.39
CA MET A 385 9.93 5.17 -12.05
C MET A 385 9.35 4.80 -10.67
N GLY A 386 9.30 3.51 -10.31
CA GLY A 386 8.91 3.07 -8.98
C GLY A 386 9.88 3.52 -7.89
N GLY A 387 11.18 3.47 -8.16
CA GLY A 387 12.22 4.02 -7.28
C GLY A 387 12.08 5.53 -7.08
N PHE A 388 11.86 6.30 -8.15
CA PHE A 388 11.57 7.75 -8.04
C PHE A 388 10.31 8.03 -7.23
N TYR A 389 9.26 7.22 -7.41
CA TYR A 389 8.06 7.34 -6.60
C TYR A 389 8.35 7.08 -5.12
N ALA A 390 9.13 6.06 -4.79
CA ALA A 390 9.49 5.71 -3.42
C ALA A 390 10.33 6.80 -2.74
N VAL A 391 11.19 7.50 -3.48
CA VAL A 391 11.96 8.67 -2.97
C VAL A 391 11.06 9.87 -2.63
N GLY A 392 9.81 9.88 -3.06
CA GLY A 392 8.91 11.01 -2.83
C GLY A 392 9.20 12.22 -3.70
N THR A 393 9.97 12.05 -4.79
CA THR A 393 10.26 13.14 -5.73
C THR A 393 8.96 13.64 -6.37
N PRO A 394 8.72 14.96 -6.42
CA PRO A 394 7.51 15.50 -7.02
C PRO A 394 7.53 15.26 -8.54
N LEU A 395 6.79 14.26 -8.98
CA LEU A 395 6.42 14.10 -10.38
C LEU A 395 5.11 14.85 -10.58
N HIS A 396 5.13 15.95 -11.31
CA HIS A 396 3.97 16.81 -11.60
C HIS A 396 3.40 17.61 -10.40
N GLY A 397 4.25 18.19 -9.56
CA GLY A 397 3.86 19.23 -8.61
C GLY A 397 3.31 18.79 -7.25
N GLY A 398 3.45 17.49 -6.88
CA GLY A 398 3.11 16.98 -5.55
C GLY A 398 4.12 15.97 -5.05
N THR A 399 4.25 15.83 -3.72
CA THR A 399 5.04 14.74 -3.12
C THR A 399 4.29 13.42 -3.25
N SER A 400 4.94 12.38 -3.75
CA SER A 400 4.30 11.06 -3.94
C SER A 400 4.12 10.29 -2.63
N GLN A 401 4.97 10.55 -1.63
CA GLN A 401 5.01 9.92 -0.32
C GLN A 401 5.22 10.99 0.77
N PRO A 402 4.23 11.85 1.09
CA PRO A 402 4.41 12.93 2.04
C PRO A 402 4.57 12.39 3.47
N SER A 403 5.60 12.80 4.17
CA SER A 403 5.65 12.66 5.63
C SER A 403 4.66 13.65 6.26
N PHE A 404 3.92 13.20 7.28
CA PHE A 404 2.97 14.04 8.01
C PHE A 404 3.63 14.79 9.16
N VAL A 405 4.76 14.30 9.61
CA VAL A 405 5.62 14.91 10.63
C VAL A 405 7.06 14.93 10.19
N ASP A 406 7.82 15.88 10.72
CA ASP A 406 9.25 15.99 10.61
C ASP A 406 9.90 16.18 11.99
N GLU A 407 11.20 16.48 12.04
CA GLU A 407 11.95 16.70 13.29
C GLU A 407 11.41 17.90 14.08
N GLU A 408 11.01 18.96 13.41
CA GLU A 408 10.48 20.16 14.04
C GLU A 408 9.07 19.90 14.63
N ASP A 409 8.25 19.09 13.95
CA ASP A 409 6.97 18.64 14.47
C ASP A 409 7.15 17.74 15.70
N ALA A 410 8.06 16.75 15.63
CA ALA A 410 8.35 15.86 16.75
C ALA A 410 8.82 16.64 17.99
N THR A 411 9.80 17.56 17.82
CA THR A 411 10.29 18.41 18.90
C THR A 411 9.19 19.31 19.49
N ALA A 412 8.28 19.83 18.66
CA ALA A 412 7.17 20.65 19.13
C ALA A 412 6.14 19.83 19.92
N MET A 413 5.89 18.59 19.52
CA MET A 413 4.96 17.69 20.21
C MET A 413 5.54 17.18 21.54
N GLU A 414 6.85 16.90 21.60
CA GLU A 414 7.57 16.58 22.82
C GLU A 414 7.50 17.75 23.82
N TRP A 415 7.73 18.99 23.37
CA TRP A 415 7.55 20.17 24.20
C TRP A 415 6.12 20.32 24.72
N VAL A 416 5.10 19.98 23.92
CA VAL A 416 3.70 19.99 24.37
C VAL A 416 3.47 18.98 25.48
N ASP A 417 4.05 17.79 25.38
CA ASP A 417 3.95 16.75 26.39
C ASP A 417 4.58 17.19 27.73
N GLU A 418 5.74 17.81 27.66
CA GLU A 418 6.52 18.18 28.84
C GLU A 418 6.00 19.46 29.56
N GLU A 419 5.55 20.47 28.78
CA GLU A 419 5.34 21.82 29.30
C GLU A 419 3.86 22.23 29.43
N LEU A 420 2.93 21.53 28.79
CA LEU A 420 1.52 21.91 28.82
C LEU A 420 0.67 20.96 29.68
N PRO A 421 -0.48 21.43 30.20
CA PRO A 421 -1.37 20.60 31.00
C PRO A 421 -1.79 19.30 30.28
N ALA A 422 -1.85 18.18 31.01
CA ALA A 422 -2.22 16.89 30.48
C ALA A 422 -3.64 16.83 29.88
N ASP A 423 -4.53 17.69 30.37
CA ASP A 423 -5.91 17.83 29.91
C ASP A 423 -6.11 18.90 28.83
N ALA A 424 -5.02 19.44 28.27
CA ALA A 424 -5.08 20.49 27.26
C ALA A 424 -5.63 19.95 25.91
N ASP A 425 -6.64 20.65 25.39
CA ASP A 425 -7.28 20.35 24.12
C ASP A 425 -6.71 21.15 22.96
N PHE A 426 -6.48 20.49 21.84
CA PHE A 426 -5.84 21.07 20.67
C PHE A 426 -6.71 21.05 19.40
N VAL A 427 -6.48 22.07 18.57
CA VAL A 427 -6.77 22.01 17.14
C VAL A 427 -5.45 22.08 16.36
N VAL A 428 -5.19 21.09 15.56
CA VAL A 428 -3.96 20.94 14.77
C VAL A 428 -4.26 21.14 13.30
N ALA A 429 -3.59 22.09 12.65
CA ALA A 429 -3.73 22.32 11.23
C ALA A 429 -2.83 21.37 10.42
N GLY A 430 -3.40 20.70 9.42
CA GLY A 430 -2.68 19.78 8.56
C GLY A 430 -2.56 18.37 9.13
N ASP A 431 -1.87 17.51 8.36
CA ASP A 431 -1.84 16.06 8.61
C ASP A 431 -0.97 15.63 9.81
N ALA A 432 -0.15 16.53 10.36
CA ALA A 432 0.52 16.30 11.64
C ALA A 432 -0.48 15.97 12.78
N ALA A 433 -1.74 16.38 12.63
CA ALA A 433 -2.84 16.03 13.53
C ALA A 433 -3.03 14.51 13.72
N GLU A 434 -2.64 13.66 12.77
CA GLU A 434 -2.75 12.21 12.92
C GLU A 434 -1.73 11.65 13.92
N TRP A 435 -0.54 12.27 13.98
CA TRP A 435 0.53 11.87 14.90
C TRP A 435 0.44 12.57 16.25
N PHE A 436 -0.24 13.72 16.28
CA PHE A 436 -0.22 14.63 17.43
C PHE A 436 -0.62 13.96 18.74
N PRO A 437 -1.76 13.21 18.84
CA PRO A 437 -2.13 12.60 20.11
C PRO A 437 -1.10 11.58 20.61
N TYR A 438 -0.48 10.85 19.68
CA TYR A 438 0.53 9.85 20.01
C TYR A 438 1.84 10.47 20.53
N LEU A 439 2.30 11.56 19.90
CA LEU A 439 3.60 12.16 20.19
C LEU A 439 3.53 13.21 21.32
N SER A 440 2.35 13.74 21.64
CA SER A 440 2.18 14.79 22.64
C SER A 440 1.36 14.37 23.85
N ASP A 441 0.80 13.16 23.84
CA ASP A 441 -0.17 12.68 24.85
C ASP A 441 -1.29 13.69 25.15
N ARG A 442 -1.74 14.43 24.13
CA ARG A 442 -2.81 15.45 24.24
C ARG A 442 -3.92 15.18 23.23
N THR A 443 -5.10 15.70 23.54
CA THR A 443 -6.29 15.48 22.71
C THR A 443 -6.39 16.47 21.56
N ILE A 444 -6.68 15.98 20.34
CA ILE A 444 -7.17 16.80 19.24
C ILE A 444 -8.70 16.78 19.22
N LEU A 445 -9.33 17.96 19.17
CA LEU A 445 -10.79 18.06 19.13
C LEU A 445 -11.37 17.81 17.74
N VAL A 446 -10.57 17.96 16.68
CA VAL A 446 -11.00 17.86 15.30
C VAL A 446 -10.02 17.04 14.47
N GLY A 447 -10.47 15.90 13.97
CA GLY A 447 -9.72 15.03 13.08
C GLY A 447 -10.62 13.92 12.52
N PRO A 448 -10.35 13.41 11.32
CA PRO A 448 -11.15 12.32 10.74
C PRO A 448 -10.71 10.92 11.17
N TRP A 449 -9.59 10.78 11.90
CA TRP A 449 -8.97 9.49 12.23
C TRP A 449 -9.71 8.80 13.38
N GLY A 450 -10.14 7.56 13.15
CA GLY A 450 -10.91 6.77 14.11
C GLY A 450 -12.40 7.16 14.20
N VAL A 451 -12.77 8.35 13.76
CA VAL A 451 -14.16 8.85 13.81
C VAL A 451 -15.07 8.13 12.82
N GLU A 452 -14.50 7.54 11.79
CA GLU A 452 -15.21 6.68 10.83
C GLU A 452 -15.95 5.52 11.52
N TRP A 453 -15.52 5.12 12.69
CA TRP A 453 -16.12 4.05 13.48
C TRP A 453 -17.30 4.53 14.33
N ASN A 454 -17.42 5.83 14.62
CA ASN A 454 -18.57 6.37 15.34
C ASN A 454 -19.84 6.37 14.46
N SER A 455 -19.79 7.10 13.36
CA SER A 455 -20.86 7.12 12.35
C SER A 455 -20.40 7.82 11.06
N PRO A 456 -21.05 7.55 9.92
CA PRO A 456 -20.79 8.30 8.68
C PRO A 456 -21.07 9.80 8.78
N ALA A 457 -22.00 10.21 9.63
CA ALA A 457 -22.31 11.62 9.87
C ALA A 457 -21.20 12.32 10.68
N ALA A 458 -20.75 11.72 11.78
CA ALA A 458 -19.63 12.19 12.58
C ALA A 458 -18.36 12.30 11.74
N TYR A 459 -18.03 11.26 10.97
CA TYR A 459 -16.87 11.28 10.07
C TYR A 459 -16.93 12.43 9.06
N ARG A 460 -18.06 12.65 8.39
CA ARG A 460 -18.21 13.77 7.44
C ARG A 460 -18.06 15.12 8.13
N HIS A 461 -18.63 15.27 9.32
CA HIS A 461 -18.53 16.50 10.11
C HIS A 461 -17.06 16.80 10.47
N HIS A 462 -16.36 15.86 11.10
CA HIS A 462 -14.96 16.01 11.48
C HIS A 462 -14.05 16.24 10.27
N LEU A 463 -14.22 15.48 9.18
CA LEU A 463 -13.44 15.65 7.96
C LEU A 463 -13.64 17.03 7.33
N GLN A 464 -14.89 17.53 7.28
CA GLN A 464 -15.17 18.85 6.71
C GLN A 464 -14.61 19.97 7.59
N THR A 465 -14.76 19.86 8.90
CA THR A 465 -14.24 20.84 9.86
C THR A 465 -12.73 20.87 9.83
N TYR A 466 -12.06 19.71 9.87
CA TYR A 466 -10.61 19.58 9.73
C TYR A 466 -10.10 20.24 8.44
N ARG A 467 -10.74 19.96 7.29
CA ARG A 467 -10.35 20.58 6.02
C ARG A 467 -10.51 22.10 6.06
N ARG A 468 -11.64 22.62 6.55
CA ARG A 468 -11.90 24.06 6.64
C ARG A 468 -10.88 24.77 7.54
N LEU A 469 -10.58 24.22 8.70
CA LEU A 469 -9.57 24.74 9.63
C LEU A 469 -8.17 24.75 8.98
N SER A 470 -7.75 23.64 8.37
CA SER A 470 -6.45 23.52 7.69
C SER A 470 -6.32 24.42 6.45
N HIS A 471 -7.43 24.92 5.89
CA HIS A 471 -7.42 25.85 4.75
C HIS A 471 -7.57 27.34 5.13
N CYS A 472 -7.69 27.65 6.40
CA CYS A 472 -7.83 29.06 6.82
C CYS A 472 -6.59 29.89 6.47
N HIS A 473 -6.84 31.14 6.05
CA HIS A 473 -5.79 32.08 5.63
C HIS A 473 -5.52 33.19 6.66
N ALA A 474 -6.41 33.35 7.63
CA ALA A 474 -6.35 34.38 8.67
C ALA A 474 -6.96 33.88 9.96
N GLU A 475 -6.62 34.54 11.08
CA GLU A 475 -7.18 34.28 12.40
C GLU A 475 -8.71 34.34 12.37
N THR A 476 -9.30 35.37 11.77
CA THR A 476 -10.76 35.53 11.68
C THR A 476 -11.46 34.35 11.01
N CYS A 477 -10.81 33.70 10.00
CA CYS A 477 -11.29 32.45 9.42
C CYS A 477 -11.25 31.33 10.44
N LEU A 478 -10.13 31.15 11.15
CA LEU A 478 -9.94 30.10 12.15
C LEU A 478 -11.00 30.24 13.26
N SER A 479 -11.11 31.38 13.90
CA SER A 479 -12.07 31.67 14.97
C SER A 479 -13.53 31.49 14.53
N LYS A 480 -13.85 31.87 13.26
CA LYS A 480 -15.17 31.62 12.66
C LYS A 480 -15.46 30.12 12.50
N GLN A 481 -14.48 29.33 12.03
CA GLN A 481 -14.68 27.89 11.85
C GLN A 481 -14.78 27.16 13.19
N LEU A 482 -14.00 27.55 14.20
CA LEU A 482 -14.08 27.01 15.57
C LEU A 482 -15.47 27.26 16.14
N ARG A 483 -15.95 28.51 16.12
CA ARG A 483 -17.32 28.85 16.59
C ARG A 483 -18.41 28.09 15.81
N ARG A 484 -18.27 27.93 14.50
CA ARG A 484 -19.25 27.21 13.66
C ARG A 484 -19.32 25.72 14.00
N ALA A 485 -18.21 25.13 14.40
CA ALA A 485 -18.13 23.73 14.76
C ALA A 485 -18.39 23.47 16.26
N ASP A 486 -18.62 24.54 17.04
CA ASP A 486 -18.70 24.53 18.51
C ASP A 486 -17.49 23.85 19.17
N VAL A 487 -16.30 24.16 18.66
CA VAL A 487 -15.02 23.61 19.14
C VAL A 487 -14.27 24.71 19.89
N ARG A 488 -13.83 24.42 21.11
CA ARG A 488 -13.14 25.35 22.00
C ARG A 488 -11.82 24.75 22.47
N PRO A 489 -10.76 24.82 21.64
CA PRO A 489 -9.45 24.33 22.03
C PRO A 489 -8.76 25.29 23.00
N ASP A 490 -7.92 24.76 23.86
CA ASP A 490 -6.99 25.56 24.67
C ASP A 490 -5.84 26.08 23.82
N TYR A 491 -5.43 25.28 22.83
CA TYR A 491 -4.30 25.60 21.96
C TYR A 491 -4.56 25.29 20.49
N VAL A 492 -3.86 26.03 19.65
CA VAL A 492 -3.84 25.82 18.20
C VAL A 492 -2.42 25.58 17.73
N TYR A 493 -2.20 24.47 17.04
CA TYR A 493 -0.94 24.08 16.44
C TYR A 493 -0.94 24.43 14.94
N VAL A 494 0.03 25.22 14.50
CA VAL A 494 0.09 25.76 13.14
C VAL A 494 1.47 25.49 12.51
N PRO A 495 1.56 24.70 11.43
CA PRO A 495 2.80 24.50 10.71
C PRO A 495 3.31 25.79 10.06
N LYS A 496 4.63 26.01 10.08
CA LYS A 496 5.30 27.17 9.44
C LYS A 496 5.64 26.91 7.97
N GLY A 497 5.96 25.68 7.65
CA GLY A 497 6.34 25.23 6.32
C GLY A 497 5.15 24.87 5.41
N THR A 498 5.45 24.03 4.46
CA THR A 498 4.46 23.37 3.61
C THR A 498 3.96 22.13 4.33
N TYR A 499 2.66 21.99 4.46
CA TYR A 499 2.01 20.83 5.05
C TYR A 499 0.94 20.26 4.12
N THR A 500 0.55 19.02 4.33
CA THR A 500 -0.49 18.36 3.55
C THR A 500 -1.82 18.31 4.32
N VAL A 501 -2.91 18.16 3.54
CA VAL A 501 -4.26 17.89 4.05
C VAL A 501 -4.74 16.61 3.38
N ARG A 502 -4.93 15.56 4.16
CA ARG A 502 -5.27 14.21 3.69
C ARG A 502 -4.21 13.58 2.75
N GLY A 503 -2.94 13.97 2.89
CA GLY A 503 -1.83 13.47 2.08
C GLY A 503 -1.89 13.85 0.60
N ILE A 504 -2.79 14.75 0.20
CA ILE A 504 -3.08 15.07 -1.20
C ILE A 504 -2.91 16.55 -1.48
N GLU A 505 -3.50 17.39 -0.65
CA GLU A 505 -3.56 18.84 -0.84
C GLU A 505 -2.39 19.48 -0.10
N THR A 506 -1.50 20.14 -0.82
CA THR A 506 -0.36 20.85 -0.25
C THR A 506 -0.76 22.29 0.10
N GLN A 507 -0.44 22.74 1.31
CA GLN A 507 -0.82 24.03 1.85
C GLN A 507 0.39 24.77 2.43
N GLN A 508 0.34 26.11 2.36
CA GLN A 508 1.27 27.01 3.05
C GLN A 508 0.52 28.28 3.43
N ARG A 509 0.53 28.67 4.72
CA ARG A 509 -0.35 29.72 5.25
C ARG A 509 0.39 30.82 6.02
N PRO A 510 1.33 31.56 5.40
CA PRO A 510 2.10 32.60 6.09
C PRO A 510 1.23 33.77 6.56
N ARG A 511 0.11 34.08 5.88
CA ARG A 511 -0.82 35.14 6.30
C ARG A 511 -1.57 34.79 7.57
N MET A 512 -1.99 33.53 7.73
CA MET A 512 -2.67 33.06 8.93
C MET A 512 -1.77 33.21 10.15
N ARG A 513 -0.54 32.75 10.09
CA ARG A 513 0.44 32.89 11.19
C ARG A 513 0.65 34.33 11.62
N ARG A 514 0.83 35.24 10.66
CA ARG A 514 0.99 36.69 10.93
C ARG A 514 -0.26 37.31 11.56
N SER A 515 -1.46 36.85 11.18
CA SER A 515 -2.70 37.33 11.78
C SER A 515 -2.89 36.82 13.20
N LEU A 516 -2.53 35.57 13.49
CA LEU A 516 -2.56 34.99 14.85
C LEU A 516 -1.61 35.73 15.81
N VAL A 517 -0.38 36.02 15.36
CA VAL A 517 0.60 36.79 16.18
C VAL A 517 0.08 38.22 16.53
N ARG A 518 -0.76 38.80 15.69
CA ARG A 518 -1.32 40.16 15.87
C ARG A 518 -2.67 40.17 16.58
N SER A 519 -3.24 39.01 16.84
CA SER A 519 -4.57 38.89 17.44
C SER A 519 -4.49 38.97 18.96
N ASP A 520 -5.46 39.65 19.59
CA ASP A 520 -5.62 39.66 21.02
C ASP A 520 -6.21 38.36 21.59
N ASP A 521 -6.88 37.57 20.74
CA ASP A 521 -7.53 36.30 21.09
C ASP A 521 -6.54 35.13 21.18
N TYR A 522 -5.31 35.30 20.66
CA TYR A 522 -4.30 34.25 20.59
C TYR A 522 -2.97 34.73 21.17
N ARG A 523 -2.35 33.89 22.01
CA ARG A 523 -1.01 34.15 22.55
C ARG A 523 -0.03 33.08 22.09
N LEU A 524 1.04 33.48 21.40
CA LEU A 524 2.14 32.59 21.03
C LEU A 524 2.81 32.06 22.32
N VAL A 525 2.89 30.73 22.46
CA VAL A 525 3.51 30.05 23.62
C VAL A 525 4.72 29.24 23.24
N TYR A 526 4.81 28.78 21.98
CA TYR A 526 5.96 28.05 21.46
C TYR A 526 6.20 28.36 19.99
N GLU A 527 7.46 28.41 19.60
CA GLU A 527 7.88 28.56 18.22
C GLU A 527 9.24 27.88 17.99
N ASN A 528 9.31 27.02 16.95
CA ASN A 528 10.57 26.54 16.37
C ASN A 528 10.63 26.87 14.87
N ARG A 529 11.52 26.21 14.10
CA ARG A 529 11.63 26.45 12.64
C ARG A 529 10.41 25.99 11.86
N GLY A 530 9.76 24.91 12.28
CA GLY A 530 8.65 24.25 11.58
C GLY A 530 7.26 24.57 12.10
N VAL A 531 7.12 25.02 13.37
CA VAL A 531 5.86 25.06 14.10
C VAL A 531 5.70 26.34 14.92
N MET A 532 4.44 26.77 15.08
CA MET A 532 3.97 27.75 16.05
C MET A 532 2.77 27.19 16.84
N ILE A 533 2.80 27.33 18.17
CA ILE A 533 1.69 26.94 19.04
C ILE A 533 1.14 28.19 19.73
N PHE A 534 -0.16 28.37 19.65
CA PHE A 534 -0.86 29.50 20.22
C PHE A 534 -1.83 29.02 21.29
N ARG A 535 -1.82 29.67 22.44
CA ARG A 535 -2.89 29.55 23.47
C ARG A 535 -4.07 30.40 23.04
N VAL A 536 -5.27 29.87 23.12
CA VAL A 536 -6.53 30.60 22.94
C VAL A 536 -6.89 31.33 24.22
N ARG A 537 -7.33 32.59 24.15
CA ARG A 537 -7.69 33.40 25.30
C ARG A 537 -9.19 33.41 25.58
#